data_fce2af8c7ead3c441a50072ba3181f31
#
_entry.id   fce2af8c7ead3c441a50072ba3181f31
#
_cell.length_a   1.000
_cell.length_b   1.000
_cell.length_c   1.000
_cell.angle_alpha   90.00
_cell.angle_beta   90.00
_cell.angle_gamma   90.00
#
_symmetry.space_group_name_H-M   'P 1'
#
loop_
_entity.id
_entity.type
_entity.pdbx_description
1 polymer ?
#
loop_
_entity_poly.entity_id
_entity_poly.type
_entity_poly.pdbx_seq_one_letter_code
_entity_poly.pdbx_strand_id
1 'polypeptide(L)'
;MSEFPSHARCVVIGAGIVGNCLVGHLSEMGWEDIVLLDKGPLPNPGGSTGHASNFIFPCDHSKEIVDLTLESQRQYEELGLQNTCGGIEVARSEERMEEFQRRMTSAKCWGIPSSLLSPAEVKELVPFISEDVILGGFYTPSVSAVDSLETGTQMRKKAQEDGNLQVFA
;
A
#
# COMPACT_ATOMS: atom_id res chain seq x y z
N MET A 1 18.18 -27.90 -5.76
CA MET A 1 16.76 -27.73 -5.39
C MET A 1 16.65 -28.17 -3.94
N SER A 2 16.20 -27.29 -3.04
CA SER A 2 15.92 -27.68 -1.66
C SER A 2 14.79 -28.73 -1.67
N GLU A 3 14.98 -29.79 -0.91
CA GLU A 3 13.96 -30.83 -0.77
C GLU A 3 12.75 -30.26 -0.02
N PHE A 4 11.55 -30.60 -0.43
CA PHE A 4 10.32 -30.18 0.25
C PHE A 4 10.33 -30.73 1.68
N PRO A 5 10.06 -29.88 2.71
CA PRO A 5 10.01 -30.37 4.08
C PRO A 5 8.84 -31.35 4.26
N SER A 6 9.06 -32.41 5.03
CA SER A 6 8.01 -33.38 5.37
C SER A 6 7.02 -32.84 6.41
N HIS A 7 7.33 -31.70 7.04
CA HIS A 7 6.55 -31.07 8.08
C HIS A 7 6.75 -29.55 8.03
N ALA A 8 5.71 -28.80 8.35
CA ALA A 8 5.75 -27.35 8.57
C ALA A 8 4.74 -26.96 9.64
N ARG A 9 5.06 -25.96 10.45
CA ARG A 9 4.11 -25.38 11.42
C ARG A 9 3.04 -24.56 10.73
N CYS A 10 3.39 -23.87 9.65
CA CYS A 10 2.48 -23.06 8.87
C CYS A 10 2.83 -23.15 7.38
N VAL A 11 1.81 -23.33 6.54
CA VAL A 11 1.95 -23.26 5.08
C VAL A 11 1.09 -22.12 4.57
N VAL A 12 1.74 -21.15 3.90
CA VAL A 12 1.07 -20.03 3.23
C VAL A 12 1.11 -20.27 1.72
N ILE A 13 -0.04 -20.21 1.07
CA ILE A 13 -0.17 -20.42 -0.39
C ILE A 13 -0.45 -19.08 -1.05
N GLY A 14 0.47 -18.64 -1.91
CA GLY A 14 0.44 -17.37 -2.63
C GLY A 14 1.49 -16.37 -2.11
N ALA A 15 2.48 -16.05 -2.95
CA ALA A 15 3.55 -15.09 -2.66
C ALA A 15 3.28 -13.70 -3.27
N GLY A 16 2.02 -13.28 -3.33
CA GLY A 16 1.63 -11.89 -3.54
C GLY A 16 1.91 -11.05 -2.29
N ILE A 17 1.57 -9.74 -2.32
CA ILE A 17 1.85 -8.83 -1.20
C ILE A 17 1.28 -9.37 0.12
N VAL A 18 0.06 -9.90 0.11
CA VAL A 18 -0.59 -10.42 1.33
C VAL A 18 0.19 -11.59 1.93
N GLY A 19 0.55 -12.59 1.11
CA GLY A 19 1.29 -13.77 1.60
C GLY A 19 2.70 -13.41 2.08
N ASN A 20 3.39 -12.53 1.35
CA ASN A 20 4.72 -12.06 1.73
C ASN A 20 4.70 -11.26 3.05
N CYS A 21 3.74 -10.35 3.23
CA CYS A 21 3.57 -9.63 4.49
C CYS A 21 3.18 -10.57 5.64
N LEU A 22 2.28 -11.53 5.37
CA LEU A 22 1.87 -12.50 6.39
C LEU A 22 3.05 -13.30 6.93
N VAL A 23 3.90 -13.85 6.06
CA VAL A 23 5.06 -14.64 6.53
C VAL A 23 6.10 -13.76 7.22
N GLY A 24 6.25 -12.50 6.81
CA GLY A 24 7.09 -11.52 7.49
C GLY A 24 6.62 -11.29 8.93
N HIS A 25 5.34 -10.95 9.10
CA HIS A 25 4.78 -10.70 10.43
C HIS A 25 4.71 -11.95 11.32
N LEU A 26 4.44 -13.12 10.75
CA LEU A 26 4.52 -14.38 11.52
C LEU A 26 5.93 -14.60 12.08
N SER A 27 6.96 -14.39 11.26
CA SER A 27 8.35 -14.48 11.68
C SER A 27 8.68 -13.46 12.78
N GLU A 28 8.24 -12.20 12.66
CA GLU A 28 8.39 -11.16 13.69
C GLU A 28 7.69 -11.52 15.02
N MET A 29 6.59 -12.27 14.95
CA MET A 29 5.88 -12.82 16.10
C MET A 29 6.55 -14.08 16.69
N GLY A 30 7.70 -14.50 16.18
CA GLY A 30 8.45 -15.65 16.65
C GLY A 30 7.91 -17.00 16.13
N TRP A 31 7.21 -17.00 14.98
CA TRP A 31 6.85 -18.24 14.30
C TRP A 31 8.05 -18.75 13.50
N GLU A 32 8.27 -20.03 13.61
CA GLU A 32 9.31 -20.78 12.90
C GLU A 32 8.66 -21.89 12.04
N ASP A 33 9.42 -22.57 11.20
CA ASP A 33 8.96 -23.64 10.33
C ASP A 33 7.79 -23.20 9.41
N ILE A 34 7.91 -22.01 8.81
CA ILE A 34 6.95 -21.46 7.87
C ILE A 34 7.36 -21.86 6.45
N VAL A 35 6.39 -22.29 5.65
CA VAL A 35 6.56 -22.58 4.22
C VAL A 35 5.67 -21.66 3.41
N LEU A 36 6.26 -20.94 2.45
CA LEU A 36 5.54 -20.14 1.46
C LEU A 36 5.59 -20.83 0.09
N LEU A 37 4.43 -21.05 -0.50
CA LEU A 37 4.29 -21.68 -1.80
C LEU A 37 3.70 -20.73 -2.82
N ASP A 38 4.24 -20.71 -4.03
CA ASP A 38 3.60 -20.09 -5.19
C ASP A 38 3.82 -20.94 -6.45
N LYS A 39 2.98 -20.73 -7.46
CA LYS A 39 3.04 -21.43 -8.75
C LYS A 39 3.91 -20.71 -9.80
N GLY A 40 4.24 -19.46 -9.57
CA GLY A 40 4.88 -18.61 -10.56
C GLY A 40 6.24 -18.12 -10.10
N PRO A 41 7.03 -17.52 -11.01
CA PRO A 41 8.33 -16.98 -10.67
C PRO A 41 8.21 -15.78 -9.73
N LEU A 42 9.09 -15.70 -8.77
CA LEU A 42 9.19 -14.54 -7.89
C LEU A 42 10.15 -13.49 -8.48
N PRO A 43 9.92 -12.18 -8.26
CA PRO A 43 8.94 -11.58 -7.33
C PRO A 43 7.53 -11.39 -7.89
N ASN A 44 7.29 -11.64 -9.17
CA ASN A 44 5.99 -11.44 -9.81
C ASN A 44 5.36 -12.77 -10.26
N PRO A 45 4.59 -13.44 -9.38
CA PRO A 45 3.97 -14.72 -9.70
C PRO A 45 2.70 -14.60 -10.59
N GLY A 46 2.42 -13.41 -11.16
CA GLY A 46 1.29 -13.17 -12.06
C GLY A 46 -0.05 -12.91 -11.37
N GLY A 47 -0.02 -12.57 -10.07
CA GLY A 47 -1.21 -12.17 -9.31
C GLY A 47 -1.47 -10.66 -9.35
N SER A 48 -2.47 -10.20 -8.56
CA SER A 48 -2.90 -8.79 -8.50
C SER A 48 -1.81 -7.83 -8.03
N THR A 49 -0.82 -8.30 -7.27
CA THR A 49 0.27 -7.47 -6.74
C THR A 49 1.04 -6.76 -7.84
N GLY A 50 1.38 -7.46 -8.92
CA GLY A 50 2.12 -6.89 -10.05
C GLY A 50 1.30 -5.93 -10.92
N HIS A 51 0.00 -5.79 -10.67
CA HIS A 51 -0.92 -4.90 -11.37
C HIS A 51 -1.45 -3.78 -10.47
N ALA A 52 -0.93 -3.66 -9.25
CA ALA A 52 -1.34 -2.61 -8.32
C ALA A 52 -0.92 -1.22 -8.84
N SER A 53 -1.72 -0.19 -8.52
CA SER A 53 -1.39 1.20 -8.84
C SER A 53 -0.22 1.74 -8.01
N ASN A 54 0.14 1.04 -6.95
CA ASN A 54 1.21 1.37 -6.01
C ASN A 54 0.97 2.65 -5.17
N PHE A 55 -0.19 3.27 -5.30
CA PHE A 55 -0.56 4.43 -4.47
C PHE A 55 -1.11 4.00 -3.12
N ILE A 56 -0.67 4.69 -2.08
CA ILE A 56 -1.13 4.53 -0.72
C ILE A 56 -1.81 5.83 -0.30
N PHE A 57 -3.14 5.80 -0.20
CA PHE A 57 -3.96 6.93 0.22
C PHE A 57 -4.38 6.77 1.67
N PRO A 58 -3.96 7.68 2.57
CA PRO A 58 -4.35 7.60 3.99
C PRO A 58 -5.76 8.10 4.28
N CYS A 59 -6.45 8.73 3.31
CA CYS A 59 -7.82 9.18 3.46
C CYS A 59 -8.81 8.19 2.86
N ASP A 60 -9.60 7.53 3.68
CA ASP A 60 -10.66 6.61 3.29
C ASP A 60 -11.99 7.01 3.97
N HIS A 61 -13.07 6.27 3.70
CA HIS A 61 -14.38 6.46 4.30
C HIS A 61 -14.51 5.82 5.71
N SER A 62 -13.61 4.90 6.03
CA SER A 62 -13.58 4.16 7.29
C SER A 62 -12.30 4.48 8.06
N LYS A 63 -12.47 4.77 9.35
CA LYS A 63 -11.33 5.02 10.23
C LYS A 63 -10.44 3.79 10.38
N GLU A 64 -11.02 2.60 10.39
CA GLU A 64 -10.28 1.34 10.50
C GLU A 64 -9.34 1.13 9.31
N ILE A 65 -9.81 1.44 8.09
CA ILE A 65 -8.97 1.40 6.88
C ILE A 65 -7.87 2.46 6.95
N VAL A 66 -8.19 3.65 7.42
CA VAL A 66 -7.20 4.72 7.64
C VAL A 66 -6.12 4.26 8.61
N ASP A 67 -6.48 3.70 9.75
CA ASP A 67 -5.52 3.23 10.76
C ASP A 67 -4.60 2.12 10.19
N LEU A 68 -5.16 1.17 9.44
CA LEU A 68 -4.38 0.14 8.74
C LEU A 68 -3.45 0.72 7.67
N THR A 69 -3.91 1.74 6.95
CA THR A 69 -3.11 2.41 5.92
C THR A 69 -1.95 3.18 6.53
N LEU A 70 -2.18 3.92 7.61
CA LEU A 70 -1.14 4.65 8.32
C LEU A 70 -0.08 3.70 8.90
N GLU A 71 -0.50 2.57 9.47
CA GLU A 71 0.42 1.54 9.94
C GLU A 71 1.24 0.94 8.80
N SER A 72 0.62 0.67 7.65
CA SER A 72 1.33 0.19 6.46
C SER A 72 2.35 1.22 5.97
N GLN A 73 1.99 2.51 5.92
CA GLN A 73 2.91 3.58 5.55
C GLN A 73 4.12 3.63 6.49
N ARG A 74 3.91 3.54 7.80
CA ARG A 74 4.99 3.50 8.80
C ARG A 74 5.96 2.36 8.52
N GLN A 75 5.46 1.15 8.26
CA GLN A 75 6.29 -0.02 7.97
C GLN A 75 7.08 0.15 6.65
N TYR A 76 6.45 0.70 5.61
CA TYR A 76 7.12 0.93 4.33
C TYR A 76 8.19 2.03 4.42
N GLU A 77 7.97 3.04 5.26
CA GLU A 77 8.96 4.08 5.55
C GLU A 77 10.18 3.48 6.29
N GLU A 78 9.95 2.63 7.30
CA GLU A 78 11.02 1.93 8.04
C GLU A 78 11.86 1.02 7.14
N LEU A 79 11.25 0.43 6.11
CA LEU A 79 11.95 -0.35 5.09
C LEU A 79 12.64 0.51 4.02
N GLY A 80 12.44 1.84 4.03
CA GLY A 80 12.98 2.74 3.02
C GLY A 80 12.33 2.60 1.64
N LEU A 81 11.11 2.07 1.58
CA LEU A 81 10.41 1.75 0.32
C LEU A 81 9.35 2.77 -0.05
N GLN A 82 9.01 3.69 0.86
CA GLN A 82 7.98 4.68 0.66
C GLN A 82 8.52 5.93 -0.01
N ASN A 83 7.85 6.38 -1.06
CA ASN A 83 8.05 7.69 -1.68
C ASN A 83 6.80 8.56 -1.43
N THR A 84 6.91 9.50 -0.49
CA THR A 84 5.83 10.45 -0.20
C THR A 84 5.84 11.56 -1.25
N CYS A 85 4.85 11.55 -2.12
CA CYS A 85 4.75 12.47 -3.26
C CYS A 85 3.52 13.39 -3.22
N GLY A 86 2.61 13.18 -2.26
CA GLY A 86 1.30 13.79 -2.25
C GLY A 86 0.36 13.18 -3.30
N GLY A 87 -0.93 13.44 -3.16
CA GLY A 87 -1.94 12.97 -4.10
C GLY A 87 -3.08 13.96 -4.24
N ILE A 88 -3.60 14.09 -5.45
CA ILE A 88 -4.74 14.93 -5.77
C ILE A 88 -5.80 14.08 -6.47
N GLU A 89 -7.01 14.08 -5.92
CA GLU A 89 -8.20 13.61 -6.60
C GLU A 89 -8.95 14.82 -7.17
N VAL A 90 -9.40 14.76 -8.42
CA VAL A 90 -10.11 15.87 -9.04
C VAL A 90 -11.61 15.59 -9.16
N ALA A 91 -12.43 16.63 -8.98
CA ALA A 91 -13.86 16.58 -9.17
C ALA A 91 -14.29 17.24 -10.48
N ARG A 92 -15.22 16.58 -11.16
CA ARG A 92 -15.88 17.09 -12.38
C ARG A 92 -17.39 17.29 -12.17
N SER A 93 -17.89 17.03 -10.95
CA SER A 93 -19.29 17.27 -10.59
C SER A 93 -19.38 17.82 -9.17
N GLU A 94 -20.49 18.48 -8.86
CA GLU A 94 -20.77 19.04 -7.54
C GLU A 94 -20.88 17.93 -6.48
N GLU A 95 -21.49 16.79 -6.81
CA GLU A 95 -21.60 15.65 -5.89
C GLU A 95 -20.21 15.15 -5.46
N ARG A 96 -19.25 15.16 -6.38
CA ARG A 96 -17.87 14.78 -6.05
C ARG A 96 -17.19 15.82 -5.16
N MET A 97 -17.45 17.10 -5.35
CA MET A 97 -16.96 18.17 -4.46
C MET A 97 -17.57 18.05 -3.07
N GLU A 98 -18.86 17.75 -2.96
CA GLU A 98 -19.51 17.51 -1.66
C GLU A 98 -18.89 16.28 -0.94
N GLU A 99 -18.58 15.22 -1.68
CA GLU A 99 -17.89 14.06 -1.12
C GLU A 99 -16.50 14.44 -0.61
N PHE A 100 -15.74 15.23 -1.36
CA PHE A 100 -14.42 15.71 -0.93
C PHE A 100 -14.53 16.55 0.35
N GLN A 101 -15.56 17.39 0.47
CA GLN A 101 -15.82 18.16 1.69
C GLN A 101 -16.07 17.25 2.90
N ARG A 102 -16.86 16.18 2.73
CA ARG A 102 -17.11 15.18 3.79
C ARG A 102 -15.83 14.45 4.16
N ARG A 103 -15.06 13.97 3.18
CA ARG A 103 -13.78 13.29 3.41
C ARG A 103 -12.75 14.19 4.09
N MET A 104 -12.64 15.45 3.69
CA MET A 104 -11.78 16.42 4.36
C MET A 104 -12.15 16.61 5.83
N THR A 105 -13.45 16.65 6.14
CA THR A 105 -13.93 16.77 7.52
C THR A 105 -13.54 15.55 8.34
N SER A 106 -13.73 14.36 7.81
CA SER A 106 -13.31 13.09 8.45
C SER A 106 -11.79 13.05 8.64
N ALA A 107 -11.03 13.39 7.60
CA ALA A 107 -9.57 13.43 7.65
C ALA A 107 -9.06 14.34 8.77
N LYS A 108 -9.64 15.53 8.92
CA LYS A 108 -9.31 16.45 10.03
C LYS A 108 -9.60 15.85 11.40
N CYS A 109 -10.73 15.14 11.55
CA CYS A 109 -11.05 14.44 12.81
C CYS A 109 -10.05 13.32 13.14
N TRP A 110 -9.45 12.73 12.12
CA TRP A 110 -8.49 11.63 12.26
C TRP A 110 -7.01 12.09 12.22
N GLY A 111 -6.79 13.43 12.18
CA GLY A 111 -5.45 13.99 12.21
C GLY A 111 -4.68 13.90 10.88
N ILE A 112 -5.38 13.67 9.76
CA ILE A 112 -4.76 13.57 8.43
C ILE A 112 -4.79 14.95 7.75
N PRO A 113 -3.64 15.54 7.42
CA PRO A 113 -3.57 16.76 6.66
C PRO A 113 -4.22 16.61 5.29
N SER A 114 -5.17 17.46 4.98
CA SER A 114 -5.84 17.48 3.68
C SER A 114 -6.46 18.84 3.40
N SER A 115 -6.64 19.20 2.14
CA SER A 115 -7.26 20.44 1.72
C SER A 115 -8.07 20.28 0.44
N LEU A 116 -9.08 21.15 0.27
CA LEU A 116 -9.72 21.35 -1.02
C LEU A 116 -8.94 22.40 -1.79
N LEU A 117 -8.77 22.15 -3.08
CA LEU A 117 -8.08 23.05 -4.01
C LEU A 117 -9.05 23.54 -5.07
N SER A 118 -8.93 24.82 -5.44
CA SER A 118 -9.55 25.37 -6.64
C SER A 118 -8.92 24.76 -7.91
N PRO A 119 -9.58 24.87 -9.08
CA PRO A 119 -8.99 24.44 -10.34
C PRO A 119 -7.61 25.06 -10.63
N ALA A 120 -7.42 26.34 -10.32
CA ALA A 120 -6.15 27.03 -10.50
C ALA A 120 -5.04 26.47 -9.61
N GLU A 121 -5.33 26.21 -8.32
CA GLU A 121 -4.37 25.58 -7.39
C GLU A 121 -4.01 24.15 -7.81
N VAL A 122 -4.98 23.40 -8.35
CA VAL A 122 -4.70 22.06 -8.93
C VAL A 122 -3.75 22.22 -10.13
N LYS A 123 -3.99 23.21 -10.99
CA LYS A 123 -3.15 23.51 -12.16
C LYS A 123 -1.72 23.87 -11.78
N GLU A 124 -1.51 24.61 -10.69
CA GLU A 124 -0.18 24.96 -10.18
C GLU A 124 0.61 23.70 -9.77
N LEU A 125 -0.05 22.73 -9.10
CA LEU A 125 0.57 21.49 -8.66
C LEU A 125 0.73 20.46 -9.80
N VAL A 126 -0.20 20.46 -10.76
CA VAL A 126 -0.27 19.51 -11.86
C VAL A 126 -0.41 20.29 -13.21
N PRO A 127 0.69 20.82 -13.76
CA PRO A 127 0.64 21.75 -14.90
C PRO A 127 0.03 21.22 -16.18
N PHE A 128 -0.05 19.89 -16.36
CA PHE A 128 -0.63 19.28 -17.55
C PHE A 128 -2.16 19.07 -17.45
N ILE A 129 -2.79 19.34 -16.29
CA ILE A 129 -4.25 19.21 -16.15
C ILE A 129 -4.96 20.41 -16.80
N SER A 130 -6.14 20.17 -17.39
CA SER A 130 -7.01 21.23 -17.88
C SER A 130 -7.93 21.71 -16.75
N GLU A 131 -7.76 22.95 -16.30
CA GLU A 131 -8.57 23.53 -15.23
C GLU A 131 -10.03 23.77 -15.62
N ASP A 132 -10.31 23.94 -16.93
CA ASP A 132 -11.65 24.20 -17.43
C ASP A 132 -12.62 23.01 -17.30
N VAL A 133 -12.09 21.79 -17.06
CA VAL A 133 -12.90 20.57 -17.01
C VAL A 133 -13.07 20.02 -15.60
N ILE A 134 -12.55 20.70 -14.59
CA ILE A 134 -12.64 20.31 -13.18
C ILE A 134 -13.28 21.42 -12.35
N LEU A 135 -13.93 21.04 -11.26
CA LEU A 135 -14.51 21.97 -10.27
C LEU A 135 -13.56 22.21 -9.09
N GLY A 136 -12.55 21.38 -8.92
CA GLY A 136 -11.58 21.46 -7.86
C GLY A 136 -10.90 20.13 -7.60
N GLY A 137 -10.12 20.07 -6.52
CA GLY A 137 -9.38 18.87 -6.11
C GLY A 137 -9.40 18.66 -4.61
N PHE A 138 -9.14 17.41 -4.22
CA PHE A 138 -8.90 17.01 -2.85
C PHE A 138 -7.42 16.60 -2.74
N TYR A 139 -6.64 17.38 -2.02
CA TYR A 139 -5.20 17.18 -1.85
C TYR A 139 -4.88 16.56 -0.51
N THR A 140 -4.07 15.52 -0.52
CA THR A 140 -3.54 14.85 0.67
C THR A 140 -2.02 14.76 0.54
N PRO A 141 -1.26 15.58 1.30
CA PRO A 141 0.21 15.64 1.17
C PRO A 141 0.92 14.35 1.60
N SER A 142 0.31 13.54 2.44
CA SER A 142 0.85 12.27 2.93
C SER A 142 0.56 11.05 2.03
N VAL A 143 -0.03 11.26 0.86
CA VAL A 143 -0.12 10.18 -0.15
C VAL A 143 1.29 9.78 -0.57
N SER A 144 1.51 8.49 -0.67
CA SER A 144 2.79 7.92 -1.07
C SER A 144 2.62 6.88 -2.18
N ALA A 145 3.73 6.55 -2.80
CA ALA A 145 3.84 5.44 -3.73
C ALA A 145 4.87 4.44 -3.21
N VAL A 146 4.61 3.15 -3.42
CA VAL A 146 5.52 2.06 -3.07
C VAL A 146 5.62 1.10 -4.25
N ASP A 147 6.75 0.40 -4.40
CA ASP A 147 6.81 -0.75 -5.27
C ASP A 147 6.28 -1.97 -4.52
N SER A 148 5.10 -2.46 -4.91
CA SER A 148 4.43 -3.57 -4.23
C SER A 148 5.19 -4.90 -4.33
N LEU A 149 5.93 -5.12 -5.43
CA LEU A 149 6.75 -6.33 -5.62
C LEU A 149 7.99 -6.28 -4.74
N GLU A 150 8.66 -5.13 -4.71
CA GLU A 150 9.82 -4.93 -3.85
C GLU A 150 9.43 -5.00 -2.37
N THR A 151 8.32 -4.35 -1.99
CA THR A 151 7.81 -4.39 -0.62
C THR A 151 7.56 -5.83 -0.16
N GLY A 152 6.83 -6.61 -0.96
CA GLY A 152 6.61 -8.03 -0.65
C GLY A 152 7.91 -8.84 -0.58
N THR A 153 8.88 -8.52 -1.45
CA THR A 153 10.18 -9.18 -1.45
C THR A 153 10.96 -8.89 -0.17
N GLN A 154 11.01 -7.65 0.28
CA GLN A 154 11.74 -7.27 1.49
C GLN A 154 11.09 -7.86 2.76
N MET A 155 9.77 -7.84 2.86
CA MET A 155 9.04 -8.47 3.96
C MET A 155 9.38 -9.98 4.08
N ARG A 156 9.34 -10.70 2.96
CA ARG A 156 9.69 -12.12 2.90
C ARG A 156 11.16 -12.38 3.21
N LYS A 157 12.05 -11.55 2.67
CA LYS A 157 13.49 -11.73 2.77
C LYS A 157 13.98 -11.73 4.22
N LYS A 158 13.45 -10.81 5.03
CA LYS A 158 13.77 -10.76 6.46
C LYS A 158 13.43 -12.09 7.15
N ALA A 159 12.24 -12.64 6.91
CA ALA A 159 11.83 -13.94 7.48
C ALA A 159 12.71 -15.11 7.00
N GLN A 160 13.25 -15.05 5.76
CA GLN A 160 14.19 -16.04 5.25
C GLN A 160 15.57 -15.91 5.91
N GLU A 161 16.07 -14.69 6.10
CA GLU A 161 17.38 -14.41 6.74
C GLU A 161 17.37 -14.84 8.21
N ASP A 162 16.25 -14.70 8.90
CA ASP A 162 16.05 -15.20 10.27
C ASP A 162 15.96 -16.74 10.35
N GLY A 163 15.90 -17.42 9.21
CA GLY A 163 15.81 -18.88 9.14
C GLY A 163 14.43 -19.46 9.39
N ASN A 164 13.41 -18.61 9.54
CA ASN A 164 12.05 -19.01 9.91
C ASN A 164 11.18 -19.41 8.71
N LEU A 165 11.63 -19.12 7.48
CA LEU A 165 10.84 -19.27 6.26
C LEU A 165 11.58 -20.01 5.16
N GLN A 166 10.93 -21.03 4.59
CA GLN A 166 11.31 -21.67 3.34
C GLN A 166 10.34 -21.28 2.22
N VAL A 167 10.88 -20.99 1.04
CA VAL A 167 10.07 -20.53 -0.11
C VAL A 167 10.23 -21.51 -1.29
N PHE A 168 9.11 -21.91 -1.87
CA PHE A 168 9.02 -22.76 -3.04
C PHE A 168 8.10 -22.12 -4.09
N ALA A 169 8.67 -21.82 -5.29
CA ALA A 169 7.97 -21.19 -6.40
C ALA A 169 8.40 -21.79 -7.75
#